data_8f75aacb00c7d703a8fe3cc74629f18e
#
_entry.id   8f75aacb00c7d703a8fe3cc74629f18e
#
_cell.length_a   1.000
_cell.length_b   1.000
_cell.length_c   1.000
_cell.angle_alpha   90.00
_cell.angle_beta   90.00
_cell.angle_gamma   90.00
#
_symmetry.space_group_name_H-M   'P 1'
#
loop_
_entity.id
_entity.type
_entity.pdbx_description
1 polymer ?
#
loop_
_entity_poly.entity_id
_entity_poly.type
_entity_poly.pdbx_seq_one_letter_code
_entity_poly.pdbx_strand_id
1 'polypeptide(L)'
;MKNLLAEYGMLLVLLLLVVCFSVLTVTDTQNSGADAGRELAETLEESGAAQRVAVITQETVTGTQLADALQQAVATSSLAHEVIGVIHGEPPEVRRQLDQWNADGMTIDIIACPNAVANWPFIGEVNRRFPGLGGSCEVIAPVSYRWPAFLKAQNLLNVAQQISIIAIIAIGMTLVIITAGIDLSVGSLIGLAAVTTTVLIRDAAGAREAGTGAMILCGLAGILACGLCGFLSGFCVAAFRIPAFIVTLAMMLMARGLALTITNSQSVNEVPEAFGWLGSERSLGVPNSVILMFMLYAGAHFVMSRTRLGRHVYAIGGNAEAARLAGVPVQRVQLIVYTLCGLLAGLGGVIMASKHKGVEPNFGFMDELTVIAAVVVGGTSLMGGQGKVLGTLIGAFIIAVIRNGMNQVGVPPNPQMMVMGAVILLAVLIDQIRKGNVSMRDIRQTFRS
;
A
#
# COMPACT_ATOMS: atom_id res chain seq x y z
N MET A 1 -9.30 28.29 17.81
CA MET A 1 -9.68 26.86 17.86
C MET A 1 -10.56 26.44 16.67
N LYS A 2 -11.67 27.11 16.35
CA LYS A 2 -12.52 26.77 15.18
C LYS A 2 -11.79 26.76 13.83
N ASN A 3 -10.87 27.70 13.58
CA ASN A 3 -10.11 27.77 12.32
C ASN A 3 -9.03 26.68 12.21
N LEU A 4 -8.38 26.30 13.31
CA LEU A 4 -7.41 25.21 13.37
C LEU A 4 -8.08 23.84 13.11
N LEU A 5 -9.23 23.59 13.72
CA LEU A 5 -10.03 22.37 13.47
C LEU A 5 -10.57 22.29 12.03
N ALA A 6 -10.83 23.48 11.40
CA ALA A 6 -11.26 23.50 10.02
C ALA A 6 -10.13 23.19 9.03
N GLU A 7 -8.91 23.55 9.36
CA GLU A 7 -7.75 23.43 8.47
C GLU A 7 -6.98 22.11 8.67
N TYR A 8 -6.91 21.65 9.93
CA TYR A 8 -6.14 20.44 10.31
C TYR A 8 -7.00 19.27 10.78
N GLY A 9 -8.33 19.38 10.73
CA GLY A 9 -9.25 18.36 11.25
C GLY A 9 -9.03 16.96 10.66
N MET A 10 -8.72 16.85 9.36
CA MET A 10 -8.46 15.57 8.72
C MET A 10 -7.13 14.95 9.17
N LEU A 11 -6.10 15.79 9.37
CA LEU A 11 -4.83 15.32 9.92
C LEU A 11 -4.99 14.80 11.35
N LEU A 12 -5.81 15.48 12.14
CA LEU A 12 -6.13 15.06 13.50
C LEU A 12 -6.89 13.73 13.52
N VAL A 13 -7.83 13.52 12.60
CA VAL A 13 -8.53 12.24 12.44
C VAL A 13 -7.54 11.13 12.05
N LEU A 14 -6.63 11.40 11.11
CA LEU A 14 -5.60 10.44 10.73
C LEU A 14 -4.72 10.06 11.92
N LEU A 15 -4.23 11.04 12.68
CA LEU A 15 -3.42 10.79 13.88
C LEU A 15 -4.18 9.99 14.94
N LEU A 16 -5.46 10.33 15.18
CA LEU A 16 -6.30 9.60 16.12
C LEU A 16 -6.49 8.14 15.71
N LEU A 17 -6.71 7.87 14.43
CA LEU A 17 -6.80 6.50 13.91
C LEU A 17 -5.48 5.74 14.06
N VAL A 18 -4.35 6.38 13.76
CA VAL A 18 -3.02 5.79 13.97
C VAL A 18 -2.82 5.42 15.45
N VAL A 19 -3.15 6.32 16.37
CA VAL A 19 -3.07 6.05 17.82
C VAL A 19 -4.01 4.92 18.22
N CYS A 20 -5.26 4.94 17.75
CA CYS A 20 -6.26 3.91 18.06
C CYS A 20 -5.76 2.52 17.63
N PHE A 21 -5.35 2.37 16.35
CA PHE A 21 -4.84 1.08 15.86
C PHE A 21 -3.49 0.71 16.48
N SER A 22 -2.65 1.68 16.84
CA SER A 22 -1.42 1.39 17.59
C SER A 22 -1.72 0.75 18.94
N VAL A 23 -2.70 1.26 19.68
CA VAL A 23 -3.12 0.68 20.97
C VAL A 23 -3.74 -0.71 20.79
N LEU A 24 -4.59 -0.89 19.76
CA LEU A 24 -5.30 -2.15 19.49
C LEU A 24 -4.35 -3.27 18.98
N THR A 25 -3.20 -2.92 18.42
CA THR A 25 -2.25 -3.87 17.80
C THR A 25 -0.98 -4.05 18.64
N VAL A 26 -1.00 -3.71 19.92
CA VAL A 26 0.13 -4.00 20.83
C VAL A 26 0.27 -5.50 20.99
N THR A 27 1.38 -6.05 20.52
CA THR A 27 1.71 -7.46 20.59
C THR A 27 3.12 -7.65 21.12
N ASP A 28 3.39 -8.81 21.68
CA ASP A 28 4.76 -9.20 21.97
C ASP A 28 5.52 -9.33 20.64
N THR A 29 6.60 -8.61 20.56
CA THR A 29 7.46 -8.56 19.37
C THR A 29 8.90 -8.75 19.77
N GLN A 30 9.73 -9.12 18.84
CA GLN A 30 11.16 -9.33 19.02
C GLN A 30 11.90 -8.81 17.82
N ASN A 31 13.18 -8.52 17.99
CA ASN A 31 14.03 -8.20 16.86
C ASN A 31 14.15 -9.42 15.93
N SER A 32 14.37 -9.19 14.66
CA SER A 32 14.49 -10.23 13.63
C SER A 32 15.59 -9.84 12.63
N GLY A 33 16.11 -10.83 11.91
CA GLY A 33 17.16 -10.59 10.94
C GLY A 33 18.44 -10.04 11.60
N ALA A 34 19.09 -9.09 10.93
CA ALA A 34 20.36 -8.54 11.39
C ALA A 34 20.29 -7.83 12.77
N ASP A 35 19.13 -7.24 13.11
CA ASP A 35 18.94 -6.57 14.40
C ASP A 35 18.92 -7.59 15.55
N ALA A 36 18.29 -8.75 15.34
CA ALA A 36 18.33 -9.84 16.30
C ALA A 36 19.73 -10.43 16.46
N GLY A 37 20.49 -10.55 15.37
CA GLY A 37 21.87 -11.00 15.43
C GLY A 37 22.76 -10.07 16.25
N ARG A 38 22.59 -8.76 16.11
CA ARG A 38 23.33 -7.75 16.92
C ARG A 38 22.94 -7.79 18.40
N GLU A 39 21.65 -7.90 18.69
CA GLU A 39 21.16 -8.02 20.07
C GLU A 39 21.71 -9.27 20.76
N LEU A 40 21.74 -10.42 20.07
CA LEU A 40 22.34 -11.63 20.60
C LEU A 40 23.86 -11.49 20.82
N ALA A 41 24.57 -10.75 19.94
CA ALA A 41 26.00 -10.49 20.13
C ALA A 41 26.25 -9.59 21.37
N GLU A 42 25.43 -8.56 21.58
CA GLU A 42 25.49 -7.71 22.78
C GLU A 42 25.26 -8.57 24.06
N THR A 43 24.29 -9.47 24.03
CA THR A 43 24.02 -10.40 25.15
C THR A 43 25.21 -11.32 25.41
N LEU A 44 25.93 -11.77 24.37
CA LEU A 44 27.15 -12.57 24.50
C LEU A 44 28.28 -11.74 25.14
N GLU A 45 28.46 -10.50 24.73
CA GLU A 45 29.48 -9.62 25.32
C GLU A 45 29.23 -9.31 26.79
N GLU A 46 27.97 -9.18 27.20
CA GLU A 46 27.60 -8.97 28.61
C GLU A 46 27.91 -10.18 29.49
N SER A 47 28.05 -11.38 28.95
CA SER A 47 28.43 -12.59 29.72
C SER A 47 29.85 -12.55 30.26
N GLY A 48 30.73 -11.72 29.70
CA GLY A 48 32.09 -11.43 30.19
C GLY A 48 33.08 -12.60 30.03
N ALA A 49 32.72 -13.74 29.46
CA ALA A 49 33.55 -14.91 29.27
C ALA A 49 33.59 -15.36 27.82
N ALA A 50 34.72 -15.89 27.37
CA ALA A 50 34.80 -16.53 26.05
C ALA A 50 33.92 -17.78 26.00
N GLN A 51 33.08 -17.90 24.96
CA GLN A 51 32.08 -18.95 24.84
C GLN A 51 32.06 -19.53 23.43
N ARG A 52 31.73 -20.84 23.35
CA ARG A 52 31.53 -21.56 22.10
C ARG A 52 30.03 -21.49 21.74
N VAL A 53 29.75 -20.79 20.68
CA VAL A 53 28.39 -20.45 20.26
C VAL A 53 27.96 -21.27 19.06
N ALA A 54 26.84 -21.97 19.16
CA ALA A 54 26.15 -22.55 18.03
C ALA A 54 24.98 -21.64 17.60
N VAL A 55 24.86 -21.36 16.32
CA VAL A 55 23.75 -20.53 15.79
C VAL A 55 22.74 -21.46 15.12
N ILE A 56 21.48 -21.41 15.55
CA ILE A 56 20.43 -22.25 14.98
C ILE A 56 19.30 -21.36 14.47
N THR A 57 19.02 -21.42 13.17
CA THR A 57 17.96 -20.62 12.53
C THR A 57 17.14 -21.49 11.57
N GLN A 58 15.93 -21.01 11.23
CA GLN A 58 15.17 -21.58 10.13
C GLN A 58 15.75 -21.13 8.78
N GLU A 59 15.50 -21.90 7.73
CA GLU A 59 15.90 -21.57 6.35
C GLU A 59 15.02 -20.44 5.78
N THR A 60 15.23 -19.23 6.31
CA THR A 60 14.53 -18.00 5.95
C THR A 60 15.52 -16.87 5.75
N VAL A 61 15.14 -15.88 4.95
CA VAL A 61 15.98 -14.67 4.73
C VAL A 61 16.36 -14.00 6.07
N THR A 62 15.42 -13.90 7.00
CA THR A 62 15.67 -13.33 8.33
C THR A 62 16.57 -14.23 9.20
N GLY A 63 16.45 -15.55 9.05
CA GLY A 63 17.34 -16.52 9.73
C GLY A 63 18.78 -16.38 9.26
N THR A 64 19.01 -16.32 7.95
CA THR A 64 20.35 -16.10 7.39
C THR A 64 20.92 -14.76 7.83
N GLN A 65 20.15 -13.68 7.74
CA GLN A 65 20.58 -12.35 8.20
C GLN A 65 20.95 -12.29 9.69
N LEU A 66 20.23 -13.04 10.55
CA LEU A 66 20.55 -13.17 11.97
C LEU A 66 21.90 -13.84 12.13
N ALA A 67 22.10 -14.98 11.48
CA ALA A 67 23.33 -15.75 11.58
C ALA A 67 24.54 -14.96 11.10
N ASP A 68 24.42 -14.29 9.92
CA ASP A 68 25.50 -13.48 9.35
C ASP A 68 25.86 -12.30 10.26
N ALA A 69 24.87 -11.59 10.78
CA ALA A 69 25.08 -10.45 11.65
C ALA A 69 25.72 -10.86 13.00
N LEU A 70 25.30 -11.98 13.57
CA LEU A 70 25.89 -12.52 14.78
C LEU A 70 27.33 -12.97 14.57
N GLN A 71 27.61 -13.71 13.49
CA GLN A 71 28.98 -14.14 13.13
C GLN A 71 29.90 -12.94 12.93
N GLN A 72 29.43 -11.90 12.21
CA GLN A 72 30.20 -10.69 11.96
C GLN A 72 30.48 -9.91 13.26
N ALA A 73 29.50 -9.81 14.15
CA ALA A 73 29.65 -9.15 15.42
C ALA A 73 30.62 -9.91 16.34
N VAL A 74 30.48 -11.23 16.43
CA VAL A 74 31.40 -12.11 17.20
C VAL A 74 32.82 -12.02 16.67
N ALA A 75 33.03 -11.95 15.35
CA ALA A 75 34.37 -11.83 14.76
C ALA A 75 35.05 -10.47 15.09
N THR A 76 34.26 -9.45 15.42
CA THR A 76 34.75 -8.11 15.79
C THR A 76 34.74 -7.83 17.29
N SER A 77 34.23 -8.79 18.10
CA SER A 77 34.15 -8.69 19.55
C SER A 77 35.53 -8.66 20.21
N SER A 78 35.61 -7.99 21.33
CA SER A 78 36.82 -7.96 22.20
C SER A 78 37.01 -9.27 22.98
N LEU A 79 35.95 -10.08 23.13
CA LEU A 79 35.98 -11.38 23.77
C LEU A 79 36.21 -12.46 22.74
N ALA A 80 37.03 -13.48 23.06
CA ALA A 80 37.34 -14.58 22.15
C ALA A 80 36.19 -15.60 22.07
N HIS A 81 34.96 -15.14 21.69
CA HIS A 81 33.86 -16.04 21.36
C HIS A 81 34.14 -16.81 20.07
N GLU A 82 33.77 -18.07 20.03
CA GLU A 82 33.93 -18.92 18.85
C GLU A 82 32.57 -19.41 18.36
N VAL A 83 32.21 -19.07 17.10
CA VAL A 83 31.03 -19.67 16.45
C VAL A 83 31.45 -21.02 15.87
N ILE A 84 31.11 -22.09 16.58
CA ILE A 84 31.49 -23.46 16.23
C ILE A 84 30.64 -24.06 15.11
N GLY A 85 29.46 -23.52 14.85
CA GLY A 85 28.62 -23.94 13.76
C GLY A 85 27.34 -23.14 13.60
N VAL A 86 26.85 -23.12 12.37
CA VAL A 86 25.56 -22.53 12.02
C VAL A 86 24.69 -23.61 11.40
N ILE A 87 23.48 -23.77 11.91
CA ILE A 87 22.48 -24.71 11.37
C ILE A 87 21.31 -23.88 10.83
N HIS A 88 21.02 -24.05 9.54
CA HIS A 88 19.80 -23.55 8.92
C HIS A 88 18.91 -24.75 8.59
N GLY A 89 17.70 -24.82 9.12
CA GLY A 89 16.79 -25.90 8.79
C GLY A 89 15.53 -25.98 9.65
N GLU A 90 14.72 -26.96 9.29
CA GLU A 90 13.50 -27.31 10.02
C GLU A 90 13.80 -28.24 11.21
N PRO A 91 12.88 -28.40 12.18
CA PRO A 91 13.13 -29.16 13.41
C PRO A 91 13.76 -30.56 13.24
N PRO A 92 13.40 -31.38 12.22
CA PRO A 92 14.02 -32.68 12.03
C PRO A 92 15.49 -32.63 11.60
N GLU A 93 15.85 -31.62 10.83
CA GLU A 93 17.21 -31.41 10.31
C GLU A 93 18.14 -30.89 11.41
N VAL A 94 17.67 -29.87 12.13
CA VAL A 94 18.39 -29.32 13.28
C VAL A 94 18.63 -30.40 14.33
N ARG A 95 17.60 -31.23 14.64
CA ARG A 95 17.75 -32.32 15.59
C ARG A 95 18.82 -33.33 15.15
N ARG A 96 18.83 -33.72 13.88
CA ARG A 96 19.82 -34.65 13.32
C ARG A 96 21.24 -34.10 13.45
N GLN A 97 21.43 -32.82 13.21
CA GLN A 97 22.74 -32.19 13.35
C GLN A 97 23.19 -32.11 14.82
N LEU A 98 22.25 -31.80 15.74
CA LEU A 98 22.54 -31.82 17.18
C LEU A 98 22.86 -33.24 17.70
N ASP A 99 22.16 -34.27 17.20
CA ASP A 99 22.49 -35.70 17.51
C ASP A 99 23.91 -36.04 17.04
N GLN A 100 24.33 -35.57 15.86
CA GLN A 100 25.68 -35.76 15.34
C GLN A 100 26.71 -35.03 16.20
N TRP A 101 26.52 -33.77 16.52
CA TRP A 101 27.42 -33.01 17.40
C TRP A 101 27.53 -33.58 18.78
N ASN A 102 26.43 -34.12 19.32
CA ASN A 102 26.41 -34.83 20.60
C ASN A 102 27.23 -36.12 20.54
N ALA A 103 27.15 -36.88 19.43
CA ALA A 103 27.93 -38.11 19.23
C ALA A 103 29.44 -37.81 19.05
N ASP A 104 29.79 -36.72 18.39
CA ASP A 104 31.14 -36.25 18.17
C ASP A 104 31.79 -35.65 19.45
N GLY A 105 31.01 -35.48 20.52
CA GLY A 105 31.47 -34.88 21.78
C GLY A 105 31.82 -33.39 21.67
N MET A 106 31.16 -32.66 20.73
CA MET A 106 31.36 -31.24 20.50
C MET A 106 30.75 -30.45 21.67
N THR A 107 31.56 -29.68 22.37
CA THR A 107 31.06 -28.89 23.50
C THR A 107 30.58 -27.56 23.09
N ILE A 108 29.35 -27.19 23.46
CA ILE A 108 28.65 -25.94 23.15
C ILE A 108 28.29 -25.26 24.47
N ASP A 109 28.67 -24.01 24.62
CA ASP A 109 28.33 -23.22 25.81
C ASP A 109 27.01 -22.49 25.62
N ILE A 110 26.76 -21.98 24.40
CA ILE A 110 25.55 -21.23 24.07
C ILE A 110 24.94 -21.68 22.73
N ILE A 111 23.63 -21.82 22.69
CA ILE A 111 22.82 -21.86 21.47
C ILE A 111 22.14 -20.52 21.28
N ALA A 112 22.53 -19.77 20.26
CA ALA A 112 21.90 -18.52 19.84
C ALA A 112 20.87 -18.79 18.74
N CYS A 113 19.60 -18.44 18.98
CA CYS A 113 18.53 -18.76 18.04
C CYS A 113 17.36 -17.78 18.15
N PRO A 114 16.51 -17.64 17.08
CA PRO A 114 15.24 -16.92 17.18
C PRO A 114 14.30 -17.60 18.22
N ASN A 115 13.40 -16.82 18.83
CA ASN A 115 12.41 -17.37 19.78
C ASN A 115 11.54 -18.49 19.18
N ALA A 116 11.27 -18.47 17.88
CA ALA A 116 10.56 -19.56 17.21
C ALA A 116 11.31 -20.89 17.32
N VAL A 117 12.65 -20.87 17.25
CA VAL A 117 13.52 -22.04 17.40
C VAL A 117 13.71 -22.38 18.89
N ALA A 118 13.90 -21.39 19.75
CA ALA A 118 14.03 -21.59 21.20
C ALA A 118 12.82 -22.32 21.81
N ASN A 119 11.65 -22.10 21.26
CA ASN A 119 10.40 -22.75 21.70
C ASN A 119 10.23 -24.19 21.17
N TRP A 120 11.15 -24.72 20.39
CA TRP A 120 11.08 -26.13 20.00
C TRP A 120 11.34 -27.01 21.22
N PRO A 121 10.51 -28.06 21.46
CA PRO A 121 10.58 -28.84 22.68
C PRO A 121 11.96 -29.49 22.95
N PHE A 122 12.71 -29.84 21.91
CA PHE A 122 14.03 -30.45 22.06
C PHE A 122 15.14 -29.41 22.30
N ILE A 123 14.95 -28.14 21.92
CA ILE A 123 15.87 -27.05 22.24
C ILE A 123 15.71 -26.64 23.71
N GLY A 124 14.45 -26.50 24.21
CA GLY A 124 14.20 -26.22 25.63
C GLY A 124 14.72 -27.34 26.58
N GLU A 125 14.91 -28.53 26.08
CA GLU A 125 15.44 -29.70 26.82
C GLU A 125 16.87 -30.07 26.36
N VAL A 126 17.64 -29.19 25.75
CA VAL A 126 18.92 -29.49 25.09
C VAL A 126 19.89 -30.20 25.98
N ASN A 127 20.08 -29.76 27.20
CA ASN A 127 21.02 -30.38 28.18
C ASN A 127 20.61 -31.77 28.59
N ARG A 128 19.31 -32.09 28.59
CA ARG A 128 18.80 -33.43 28.93
C ARG A 128 18.87 -34.38 27.75
N ARG A 129 18.61 -33.88 26.56
CA ARG A 129 18.55 -34.72 25.33
C ARG A 129 19.91 -34.94 24.70
N PHE A 130 20.81 -33.98 24.81
CA PHE A 130 22.13 -34.00 24.18
C PHE A 130 23.25 -33.76 25.21
N PRO A 131 23.45 -34.70 26.18
CA PRO A 131 24.39 -34.51 27.29
C PRO A 131 25.86 -34.40 26.82
N GLY A 132 26.20 -34.96 25.64
CA GLY A 132 27.53 -34.88 25.04
C GLY A 132 27.93 -33.48 24.56
N LEU A 133 26.97 -32.53 24.48
CA LEU A 133 27.27 -31.12 24.12
C LEU A 133 27.87 -30.28 25.26
N GLY A 134 28.23 -30.89 26.41
CA GLY A 134 28.89 -30.22 27.53
C GLY A 134 28.03 -30.10 28.80
N GLY A 135 26.75 -30.46 28.76
CA GLY A 135 25.86 -30.59 29.93
C GLY A 135 25.35 -29.28 30.54
N SER A 136 25.83 -28.11 30.11
CA SER A 136 25.44 -26.80 30.61
C SER A 136 25.23 -25.78 29.48
N CYS A 137 24.69 -26.21 28.34
CA CYS A 137 24.41 -25.34 27.22
C CYS A 137 23.25 -24.39 27.54
N GLU A 138 23.47 -23.10 27.41
CA GLU A 138 22.47 -22.05 27.58
C GLU A 138 21.83 -21.69 26.22
N VAL A 139 20.52 -21.49 26.22
CA VAL A 139 19.79 -21.08 25.02
C VAL A 139 19.46 -19.59 25.14
N ILE A 140 20.04 -18.76 24.26
CA ILE A 140 19.74 -17.35 24.19
C ILE A 140 18.91 -17.03 22.97
N ALA A 141 17.94 -16.15 23.16
CA ALA A 141 17.05 -15.68 22.11
C ALA A 141 16.77 -14.16 22.28
N PRO A 142 16.43 -13.45 21.21
CA PRO A 142 16.13 -12.02 21.29
C PRO A 142 15.03 -11.74 22.32
N VAL A 143 15.21 -10.65 23.08
CA VAL A 143 14.27 -10.25 24.13
C VAL A 143 12.93 -9.87 23.54
N SER A 144 11.86 -10.39 24.12
CA SER A 144 10.49 -10.06 23.72
C SER A 144 10.07 -8.77 24.42
N TYR A 145 9.59 -7.81 23.64
CA TYR A 145 9.08 -6.54 24.13
C TYR A 145 7.70 -6.24 23.51
N ARG A 146 6.89 -5.46 24.23
CA ARG A 146 5.55 -5.07 23.73
C ARG A 146 5.65 -3.86 22.82
N TRP A 147 5.27 -4.03 21.57
CA TRP A 147 5.30 -2.96 20.59
C TRP A 147 4.04 -2.99 19.70
N PRO A 148 3.49 -1.81 19.31
CA PRO A 148 2.38 -1.76 18.35
C PRO A 148 2.80 -2.33 17.00
N ALA A 149 2.23 -3.46 16.58
CA ALA A 149 2.49 -4.05 15.27
C ALA A 149 2.16 -3.07 14.12
N PHE A 150 1.17 -2.20 14.34
CA PHE A 150 0.80 -1.15 13.40
C PHE A 150 1.94 -0.16 13.11
N LEU A 151 2.75 0.22 14.09
CA LEU A 151 3.84 1.20 13.94
C LEU A 151 5.16 0.61 13.43
N LYS A 152 5.24 -0.70 13.17
CA LYS A 152 6.44 -1.27 12.55
C LYS A 152 6.70 -0.59 11.21
N ALA A 153 7.94 -0.16 10.95
CA ALA A 153 8.33 0.55 9.72
C ALA A 153 7.89 -0.18 8.45
N GLN A 154 8.05 -1.51 8.45
CA GLN A 154 7.59 -2.37 7.35
C GLN A 154 6.09 -2.25 7.12
N ASN A 155 5.26 -2.20 8.18
CA ASN A 155 3.82 -2.04 8.05
C ASN A 155 3.45 -0.67 7.50
N LEU A 156 4.09 0.40 7.97
CA LEU A 156 3.86 1.76 7.47
C LEU A 156 4.23 1.88 5.98
N LEU A 157 5.32 1.26 5.56
CA LEU A 157 5.70 1.20 4.14
C LEU A 157 4.68 0.39 3.32
N ASN A 158 4.18 -0.72 3.85
CA ASN A 158 3.15 -1.52 3.20
C ASN A 158 1.82 -0.74 3.06
N VAL A 159 1.43 0.02 4.09
CA VAL A 159 0.27 0.94 4.03
C VAL A 159 0.45 1.96 2.93
N ALA A 160 1.62 2.62 2.87
CA ALA A 160 1.92 3.61 1.85
C ALA A 160 1.94 2.99 0.44
N GLN A 161 2.53 1.82 0.27
CA GLN A 161 2.56 1.10 -1.01
C GLN A 161 1.15 0.68 -1.46
N GLN A 162 0.34 0.18 -0.56
CA GLN A 162 -1.01 -0.28 -0.87
C GLN A 162 -1.90 0.88 -1.32
N ILE A 163 -1.79 2.03 -0.65
CA ILE A 163 -2.61 3.19 -0.99
C ILE A 163 -2.08 3.98 -2.19
N SER A 164 -0.82 3.79 -2.59
CA SER A 164 -0.21 4.59 -3.66
C SER A 164 -0.99 4.55 -4.97
N ILE A 165 -1.55 3.39 -5.33
CA ILE A 165 -2.37 3.21 -6.54
C ILE A 165 -3.64 4.07 -6.44
N ILE A 166 -4.41 3.89 -5.37
CA ILE A 166 -5.65 4.65 -5.13
C ILE A 166 -5.37 6.15 -5.04
N ALA A 167 -4.30 6.54 -4.34
CA ALA A 167 -3.91 7.93 -4.18
C ALA A 167 -3.53 8.58 -5.52
N ILE A 168 -2.79 7.89 -6.40
CA ILE A 168 -2.45 8.40 -7.73
C ILE A 168 -3.71 8.67 -8.55
N ILE A 169 -4.65 7.74 -8.57
CA ILE A 169 -5.92 7.89 -9.28
C ILE A 169 -6.77 9.00 -8.67
N ALA A 170 -6.74 9.12 -7.34
CA ALA A 170 -7.47 10.15 -6.62
C ALA A 170 -7.03 11.58 -6.97
N ILE A 171 -5.83 11.80 -7.51
CA ILE A 171 -5.45 13.08 -8.09
C ILE A 171 -6.39 13.46 -9.24
N GLY A 172 -6.58 12.57 -10.21
CA GLY A 172 -7.47 12.77 -11.35
C GLY A 172 -8.93 12.96 -10.91
N MET A 173 -9.39 12.08 -10.01
CA MET A 173 -10.73 12.17 -9.44
C MET A 173 -10.96 13.49 -8.69
N THR A 174 -9.96 14.03 -8.01
CA THR A 174 -10.04 15.35 -7.35
C THR A 174 -10.34 16.45 -8.35
N LEU A 175 -9.65 16.44 -9.50
CA LEU A 175 -9.90 17.42 -10.57
C LEU A 175 -11.33 17.27 -11.13
N VAL A 176 -11.77 16.03 -11.37
CA VAL A 176 -13.13 15.74 -11.86
C VAL A 176 -14.18 16.24 -10.87
N ILE A 177 -14.04 15.90 -9.58
CA ILE A 177 -15.01 16.27 -8.54
C ILE A 177 -15.00 17.79 -8.32
N ILE A 178 -13.86 18.46 -8.34
CA ILE A 178 -13.82 19.93 -8.23
C ILE A 178 -14.58 20.58 -9.39
N THR A 179 -14.59 19.99 -10.61
CA THR A 179 -15.42 20.49 -11.74
C THR A 179 -16.89 20.08 -11.67
N ALA A 180 -17.38 19.60 -10.51
CA ALA A 180 -18.73 19.09 -10.28
C ALA A 180 -19.08 17.85 -11.14
N GLY A 181 -18.09 17.06 -11.52
CA GLY A 181 -18.24 15.78 -12.20
C GLY A 181 -17.99 14.59 -11.27
N ILE A 182 -18.35 13.40 -11.71
CA ILE A 182 -18.00 12.11 -11.08
C ILE A 182 -17.54 11.17 -12.19
N ASP A 183 -16.42 10.48 -11.97
CA ASP A 183 -15.90 9.48 -12.90
C ASP A 183 -15.94 8.08 -12.26
N LEU A 184 -16.94 7.31 -12.64
CA LEU A 184 -17.12 5.94 -12.17
C LEU A 184 -16.27 4.92 -12.96
N SER A 185 -15.62 5.33 -14.05
CA SER A 185 -14.90 4.41 -14.93
C SER A 185 -13.51 4.02 -14.39
N VAL A 186 -12.94 4.80 -13.47
CA VAL A 186 -11.53 4.67 -13.05
C VAL A 186 -11.16 3.26 -12.58
N GLY A 187 -12.05 2.56 -11.85
CA GLY A 187 -11.80 1.19 -11.41
C GLY A 187 -11.70 0.21 -12.59
N SER A 188 -12.58 0.34 -13.58
CA SER A 188 -12.53 -0.49 -14.80
C SER A 188 -11.35 -0.13 -15.70
N LEU A 189 -10.93 1.14 -15.71
CA LEU A 189 -9.73 1.59 -16.43
C LEU A 189 -8.45 1.01 -15.82
N ILE A 190 -8.37 0.83 -14.50
CA ILE A 190 -7.27 0.09 -13.84
C ILE A 190 -7.16 -1.31 -14.45
N GLY A 191 -8.27 -2.05 -14.49
CA GLY A 191 -8.32 -3.38 -15.07
C GLY A 191 -7.92 -3.38 -16.54
N LEU A 192 -8.47 -2.46 -17.34
CA LEU A 192 -8.15 -2.34 -18.76
C LEU A 192 -6.69 -2.05 -19.04
N ALA A 193 -6.07 -1.11 -18.28
CA ALA A 193 -4.65 -0.81 -18.42
C ALA A 193 -3.76 -1.99 -18.04
N ALA A 194 -4.10 -2.67 -16.93
CA ALA A 194 -3.38 -3.85 -16.48
C ALA A 194 -3.44 -4.97 -17.55
N VAL A 195 -4.63 -5.25 -18.07
CA VAL A 195 -4.86 -6.24 -19.15
C VAL A 195 -4.09 -5.84 -20.42
N THR A 196 -4.28 -4.61 -20.91
CA THR A 196 -3.60 -4.15 -22.13
C THR A 196 -2.10 -4.29 -22.02
N THR A 197 -1.53 -3.87 -20.89
CA THR A 197 -0.09 -3.95 -20.63
C THR A 197 0.40 -5.38 -20.61
N THR A 198 -0.22 -6.25 -19.81
CA THR A 198 0.24 -7.64 -19.63
C THR A 198 0.04 -8.49 -20.87
N VAL A 199 -1.07 -8.31 -21.59
CA VAL A 199 -1.32 -9.02 -22.86
C VAL A 199 -0.32 -8.58 -23.94
N LEU A 200 -0.02 -7.28 -24.04
CA LEU A 200 1.01 -6.81 -24.99
C LEU A 200 2.40 -7.34 -24.62
N ILE A 201 2.75 -7.45 -23.34
CA ILE A 201 4.00 -8.07 -22.90
C ILE A 201 4.03 -9.54 -23.31
N ARG A 202 2.94 -10.28 -23.07
CA ARG A 202 2.83 -11.70 -23.40
C ARG A 202 2.89 -11.96 -24.92
N ASP A 203 2.08 -11.26 -25.69
CA ASP A 203 1.80 -11.62 -27.09
C ASP A 203 2.73 -10.90 -28.08
N ALA A 204 3.25 -9.71 -27.75
CA ALA A 204 4.02 -8.89 -28.67
C ALA A 204 5.46 -8.60 -28.24
N ALA A 205 5.76 -8.70 -26.93
CA ALA A 205 7.08 -8.32 -26.41
C ALA A 205 7.97 -9.50 -25.99
N GLY A 206 7.50 -10.74 -26.12
CA GLY A 206 8.27 -11.95 -25.79
C GLY A 206 8.02 -12.51 -24.39
N ALA A 207 6.87 -12.19 -23.77
CA ALA A 207 6.42 -12.71 -22.49
C ALA A 207 7.49 -12.52 -21.39
N ARG A 208 7.95 -13.62 -20.77
CA ARG A 208 8.94 -13.59 -19.68
C ARG A 208 10.32 -13.09 -20.10
N GLU A 209 10.63 -13.08 -21.41
CA GLU A 209 11.91 -12.62 -21.98
C GLU A 209 11.84 -11.16 -22.48
N ALA A 210 10.73 -10.47 -22.26
CA ALA A 210 10.52 -9.11 -22.71
C ALA A 210 11.57 -8.15 -22.11
N GLY A 211 12.24 -7.39 -22.96
CA GLY A 211 13.23 -6.40 -22.55
C GLY A 211 12.56 -5.18 -21.89
N THR A 212 13.32 -4.46 -21.06
CA THR A 212 12.83 -3.29 -20.31
C THR A 212 12.17 -2.23 -21.21
N GLY A 213 12.73 -1.94 -22.37
CA GLY A 213 12.16 -0.97 -23.32
C GLY A 213 10.79 -1.41 -23.85
N ALA A 214 10.61 -2.70 -24.15
CA ALA A 214 9.35 -3.26 -24.59
C ALA A 214 8.29 -3.21 -23.46
N MET A 215 8.66 -3.53 -22.23
CA MET A 215 7.77 -3.41 -21.07
C MET A 215 7.28 -1.97 -20.85
N ILE A 216 8.16 -0.97 -20.99
CA ILE A 216 7.80 0.45 -20.88
C ILE A 216 6.82 0.83 -21.98
N LEU A 217 7.06 0.42 -23.23
CA LEU A 217 6.16 0.69 -24.35
C LEU A 217 4.78 0.05 -24.15
N CYS A 218 4.72 -1.20 -23.68
CA CYS A 218 3.46 -1.87 -23.35
C CYS A 218 2.72 -1.15 -22.22
N GLY A 219 3.43 -0.71 -21.17
CA GLY A 219 2.86 0.09 -20.09
C GLY A 219 2.31 1.43 -20.58
N LEU A 220 3.05 2.13 -21.42
CA LEU A 220 2.58 3.37 -22.05
C LEU A 220 1.33 3.15 -22.92
N ALA A 221 1.27 2.04 -23.66
CA ALA A 221 0.09 1.69 -24.45
C ALA A 221 -1.15 1.50 -23.56
N GLY A 222 -1.01 0.79 -22.41
CA GLY A 222 -2.08 0.66 -21.43
C GLY A 222 -2.54 2.00 -20.84
N ILE A 223 -1.60 2.87 -20.49
CA ILE A 223 -1.88 4.22 -19.99
C ILE A 223 -2.62 5.06 -21.04
N LEU A 224 -2.15 5.05 -22.29
CA LEU A 224 -2.73 5.82 -23.39
C LEU A 224 -4.12 5.30 -23.78
N ALA A 225 -4.35 3.98 -23.74
CA ALA A 225 -5.68 3.40 -23.96
C ALA A 225 -6.69 3.93 -22.93
N CYS A 226 -6.30 4.01 -21.66
CA CYS A 226 -7.15 4.59 -20.61
C CYS A 226 -7.28 6.12 -20.75
N GLY A 227 -6.23 6.81 -21.18
CA GLY A 227 -6.30 8.22 -21.53
C GLY A 227 -7.30 8.51 -22.66
N LEU A 228 -7.36 7.63 -23.68
CA LEU A 228 -8.34 7.69 -24.77
C LEU A 228 -9.77 7.48 -24.24
N CYS A 229 -9.97 6.52 -23.35
CA CYS A 229 -11.27 6.32 -22.69
C CYS A 229 -11.69 7.57 -21.89
N GLY A 230 -10.78 8.16 -21.13
CA GLY A 230 -11.01 9.42 -20.42
C GLY A 230 -11.29 10.59 -21.38
N PHE A 231 -10.57 10.67 -22.50
CA PHE A 231 -10.83 11.66 -23.54
C PHE A 231 -12.24 11.50 -24.13
N LEU A 232 -12.65 10.28 -24.46
CA LEU A 232 -13.99 10.00 -24.99
C LEU A 232 -15.07 10.36 -23.97
N SER A 233 -14.87 10.02 -22.70
CA SER A 233 -15.79 10.41 -21.61
C SER A 233 -15.89 11.92 -21.51
N GLY A 234 -14.75 12.61 -21.46
CA GLY A 234 -14.68 14.05 -21.39
C GLY A 234 -15.30 14.75 -22.61
N PHE A 235 -15.13 14.17 -23.79
CA PHE A 235 -15.76 14.65 -25.02
C PHE A 235 -17.29 14.53 -24.97
N CYS A 236 -17.82 13.39 -24.54
CA CYS A 236 -19.25 13.20 -24.39
C CYS A 236 -19.88 14.16 -23.38
N VAL A 237 -19.20 14.36 -22.24
CA VAL A 237 -19.66 15.32 -21.23
C VAL A 237 -19.61 16.76 -21.74
N ALA A 238 -18.51 17.16 -22.36
CA ALA A 238 -18.28 18.54 -22.77
C ALA A 238 -19.05 18.95 -24.03
N ALA A 239 -19.07 18.06 -25.05
CA ALA A 239 -19.68 18.39 -26.35
C ALA A 239 -21.22 18.15 -26.35
N PHE A 240 -21.65 17.00 -25.82
CA PHE A 240 -23.06 16.62 -25.81
C PHE A 240 -23.80 17.02 -24.52
N ARG A 241 -23.08 17.55 -23.51
CA ARG A 241 -23.63 17.94 -22.21
C ARG A 241 -24.37 16.81 -21.50
N ILE A 242 -23.97 15.56 -21.74
CA ILE A 242 -24.50 14.40 -21.04
C ILE A 242 -24.01 14.44 -19.59
N PRO A 243 -24.85 14.14 -18.60
CA PRO A 243 -24.42 14.05 -17.21
C PRO A 243 -23.24 13.12 -17.05
N ALA A 244 -22.20 13.58 -16.36
CA ALA A 244 -20.91 12.89 -16.23
C ALA A 244 -21.06 11.46 -15.71
N PHE A 245 -21.92 11.25 -14.68
CA PHE A 245 -22.11 9.92 -14.09
C PHE A 245 -22.68 8.91 -15.08
N ILE A 246 -23.53 9.34 -16.04
CA ILE A 246 -24.09 8.45 -17.09
C ILE A 246 -22.98 8.03 -18.06
N VAL A 247 -22.19 8.99 -18.53
CA VAL A 247 -21.09 8.72 -19.48
C VAL A 247 -20.06 7.80 -18.86
N THR A 248 -19.64 8.08 -17.62
CA THR A 248 -18.59 7.31 -16.95
C THR A 248 -19.08 5.94 -16.48
N LEU A 249 -20.36 5.80 -16.14
CA LEU A 249 -20.98 4.50 -15.90
C LEU A 249 -20.98 3.63 -17.17
N ALA A 250 -21.33 4.20 -18.31
CA ALA A 250 -21.26 3.49 -19.58
C ALA A 250 -19.82 3.09 -19.92
N MET A 251 -18.85 4.02 -19.74
CA MET A 251 -17.42 3.75 -19.94
C MET A 251 -16.91 2.66 -18.98
N MET A 252 -17.37 2.65 -17.73
CA MET A 252 -17.04 1.60 -16.75
C MET A 252 -17.41 0.21 -17.29
N LEU A 253 -18.62 0.06 -17.80
CA LEU A 253 -19.10 -1.22 -18.35
C LEU A 253 -18.35 -1.60 -19.64
N MET A 254 -18.12 -0.64 -20.53
CA MET A 254 -17.37 -0.88 -21.78
C MET A 254 -15.92 -1.28 -21.49
N ALA A 255 -15.21 -0.56 -20.62
CA ALA A 255 -13.83 -0.86 -20.27
C ALA A 255 -13.71 -2.21 -19.55
N ARG A 256 -14.64 -2.52 -18.64
CA ARG A 256 -14.69 -3.82 -17.95
C ARG A 256 -14.95 -4.96 -18.93
N GLY A 257 -15.97 -4.81 -19.78
CA GLY A 257 -16.30 -5.81 -20.80
C GLY A 257 -15.15 -6.05 -21.76
N LEU A 258 -14.45 -4.99 -22.19
CA LEU A 258 -13.29 -5.09 -23.08
C LEU A 258 -12.13 -5.84 -22.39
N ALA A 259 -11.81 -5.50 -21.14
CA ALA A 259 -10.76 -6.19 -20.38
C ALA A 259 -11.04 -7.69 -20.24
N LEU A 260 -12.26 -8.06 -19.86
CA LEU A 260 -12.67 -9.46 -19.73
C LEU A 260 -12.66 -10.20 -21.08
N THR A 261 -13.06 -9.53 -22.16
CA THR A 261 -13.06 -10.11 -23.52
C THR A 261 -11.62 -10.37 -24.01
N ILE A 262 -10.71 -9.42 -23.85
CA ILE A 262 -9.30 -9.56 -24.26
C ILE A 262 -8.63 -10.75 -23.55
N THR A 263 -8.93 -10.98 -22.28
CA THR A 263 -8.33 -12.05 -21.48
C THR A 263 -9.12 -13.36 -21.49
N ASN A 264 -10.27 -13.40 -22.14
CA ASN A 264 -11.25 -14.51 -22.01
C ASN A 264 -11.56 -14.81 -20.54
N SER A 265 -11.59 -13.77 -19.69
CA SER A 265 -11.78 -13.87 -18.23
C SER A 265 -10.72 -14.72 -17.51
N GLN A 266 -9.53 -14.88 -18.09
CA GLN A 266 -8.41 -15.61 -17.51
C GLN A 266 -7.35 -14.64 -16.99
N SER A 267 -6.60 -15.06 -15.97
CA SER A 267 -5.43 -14.32 -15.47
C SER A 267 -4.26 -14.43 -16.45
N VAL A 268 -3.46 -13.36 -16.58
CA VAL A 268 -2.25 -13.33 -17.42
C VAL A 268 -1.05 -13.02 -16.51
N ASN A 269 -0.15 -14.00 -16.36
CA ASN A 269 1.00 -13.94 -15.43
C ASN A 269 2.35 -14.15 -16.15
N GLU A 270 2.37 -14.13 -17.48
CA GLU A 270 3.57 -14.38 -18.31
C GLU A 270 4.31 -13.06 -18.57
N VAL A 271 4.79 -12.43 -17.49
CA VAL A 271 5.56 -11.20 -17.54
C VAL A 271 6.95 -11.42 -16.92
N PRO A 272 7.99 -10.64 -17.32
CA PRO A 272 9.32 -10.75 -16.71
C PRO A 272 9.32 -10.38 -15.23
N GLU A 273 10.27 -10.95 -14.46
CA GLU A 273 10.49 -10.57 -13.06
C GLU A 273 10.77 -9.07 -12.91
N ALA A 274 11.56 -8.48 -13.82
CA ALA A 274 11.87 -7.06 -13.85
C ALA A 274 10.65 -6.14 -14.01
N PHE A 275 9.51 -6.66 -14.47
CA PHE A 275 8.26 -5.89 -14.54
C PHE A 275 7.78 -5.47 -13.15
N GLY A 276 8.18 -6.19 -12.09
CA GLY A 276 7.90 -5.86 -10.69
C GLY A 276 8.52 -4.56 -10.18
N TRP A 277 9.47 -3.95 -10.93
CA TRP A 277 10.24 -2.79 -10.47
C TRP A 277 9.38 -1.62 -9.97
N LEU A 278 8.32 -1.27 -10.68
CA LEU A 278 7.47 -0.12 -10.31
C LEU A 278 6.53 -0.42 -9.14
N GLY A 279 5.97 -1.64 -9.09
CA GLY A 279 4.92 -1.99 -8.14
C GLY A 279 5.41 -2.71 -6.88
N SER A 280 6.47 -3.51 -6.97
CA SER A 280 6.93 -4.38 -5.88
C SER A 280 8.28 -4.00 -5.30
N GLU A 281 9.19 -3.44 -6.09
CA GLU A 281 10.55 -3.17 -5.65
C GLU A 281 10.69 -1.85 -4.90
N ARG A 282 11.83 -1.68 -4.24
CA ARG A 282 12.16 -0.52 -3.41
C ARG A 282 13.44 0.13 -3.90
N SER A 283 13.42 1.45 -3.98
CA SER A 283 14.61 2.28 -4.15
C SER A 283 14.84 3.07 -2.86
N LEU A 284 16.07 3.05 -2.35
CA LEU A 284 16.42 3.71 -1.07
C LEU A 284 15.56 3.24 0.11
N GLY A 285 15.12 1.98 0.12
CA GLY A 285 14.25 1.43 1.18
C GLY A 285 12.77 1.79 1.08
N VAL A 286 12.37 2.65 0.11
CA VAL A 286 10.99 3.09 -0.10
C VAL A 286 10.43 2.44 -1.37
N PRO A 287 9.18 1.93 -1.38
CA PRO A 287 8.56 1.38 -2.58
C PRO A 287 8.50 2.40 -3.72
N ASN A 288 8.86 1.98 -4.95
CA ASN A 288 8.94 2.87 -6.11
C ASN A 288 7.60 3.55 -6.43
N SER A 289 6.47 2.85 -6.22
CA SER A 289 5.12 3.41 -6.39
C SER A 289 4.82 4.54 -5.40
N VAL A 290 5.40 4.50 -4.19
CA VAL A 290 5.25 5.56 -3.18
C VAL A 290 6.05 6.81 -3.57
N ILE A 291 7.27 6.61 -4.07
CA ILE A 291 8.10 7.72 -4.57
C ILE A 291 7.36 8.42 -5.73
N LEU A 292 6.84 7.64 -6.69
CA LEU A 292 6.07 8.17 -7.81
C LEU A 292 4.80 8.90 -7.33
N MET A 293 4.07 8.34 -6.37
CA MET A 293 2.89 8.98 -5.77
C MET A 293 3.23 10.38 -5.24
N PHE A 294 4.28 10.54 -4.44
CA PHE A 294 4.65 11.84 -3.89
C PHE A 294 5.10 12.83 -4.97
N MET A 295 5.82 12.38 -6.00
CA MET A 295 6.19 13.23 -7.14
C MET A 295 4.94 13.74 -7.88
N LEU A 296 3.96 12.87 -8.13
CA LEU A 296 2.72 13.23 -8.80
C LEU A 296 1.87 14.17 -7.94
N TYR A 297 1.81 13.98 -6.63
CA TYR A 297 1.12 14.88 -5.71
C TYR A 297 1.77 16.27 -5.66
N ALA A 298 3.10 16.35 -5.67
CA ALA A 298 3.83 17.63 -5.75
C ALA A 298 3.52 18.34 -7.06
N GLY A 299 3.55 17.64 -8.19
CA GLY A 299 3.19 18.17 -9.50
C GLY A 299 1.72 18.63 -9.56
N ALA A 300 0.79 17.81 -9.09
CA ALA A 300 -0.63 18.14 -9.07
C ALA A 300 -0.93 19.34 -8.14
N HIS A 301 -0.28 19.39 -6.98
CA HIS A 301 -0.39 20.54 -6.08
C HIS A 301 0.10 21.83 -6.76
N PHE A 302 1.24 21.79 -7.45
CA PHE A 302 1.76 22.93 -8.20
C PHE A 302 0.78 23.36 -9.31
N VAL A 303 0.28 22.41 -10.11
CA VAL A 303 -0.68 22.68 -11.18
C VAL A 303 -1.95 23.35 -10.63
N MET A 304 -2.53 22.77 -9.56
CA MET A 304 -3.78 23.29 -9.01
C MET A 304 -3.63 24.63 -8.29
N SER A 305 -2.47 24.89 -7.66
CA SER A 305 -2.26 26.12 -6.87
C SER A 305 -1.65 27.27 -7.67
N ARG A 306 -0.88 26.99 -8.73
CA ARG A 306 -0.05 28.02 -9.41
C ARG A 306 -0.39 28.23 -10.89
N THR A 307 -1.12 27.30 -11.55
CA THR A 307 -1.36 27.41 -13.00
C THR A 307 -2.75 27.97 -13.35
N ARG A 308 -2.93 28.34 -14.65
CA ARG A 308 -4.22 28.72 -15.19
C ARG A 308 -5.23 27.58 -15.14
N LEU A 309 -4.78 26.36 -15.38
CA LEU A 309 -5.65 25.17 -15.35
C LEU A 309 -6.32 24.99 -13.98
N GLY A 310 -5.55 25.09 -12.89
CA GLY A 310 -6.11 25.00 -11.54
C GLY A 310 -7.17 26.07 -11.29
N ARG A 311 -6.91 27.35 -11.66
CA ARG A 311 -7.90 28.40 -11.51
C ARG A 311 -9.17 28.16 -12.32
N HIS A 312 -9.05 27.64 -13.55
CA HIS A 312 -10.19 27.30 -14.39
C HIS A 312 -11.02 26.15 -13.80
N VAL A 313 -10.36 25.11 -13.25
CA VAL A 313 -11.02 23.98 -12.60
C VAL A 313 -11.88 24.46 -11.42
N TYR A 314 -11.34 25.30 -10.54
CA TYR A 314 -12.13 25.87 -9.43
C TYR A 314 -13.25 26.79 -9.90
N ALA A 315 -13.01 27.63 -10.92
CA ALA A 315 -14.03 28.53 -11.46
C ALA A 315 -15.22 27.76 -12.05
N ILE A 316 -14.96 26.69 -12.81
CA ILE A 316 -16.00 25.84 -13.41
C ILE A 316 -16.82 25.17 -12.32
N GLY A 317 -16.16 24.63 -11.29
CA GLY A 317 -16.85 23.96 -10.19
C GLY A 317 -17.69 24.91 -9.31
N GLY A 318 -17.31 26.19 -9.22
CA GLY A 318 -18.08 27.19 -8.51
C GLY A 318 -19.37 27.58 -9.27
N ASN A 319 -19.24 27.94 -10.55
CA ASN A 319 -20.35 28.19 -11.45
C ASN A 319 -19.84 28.10 -12.90
N ALA A 320 -20.17 27.03 -13.59
CA ALA A 320 -19.71 26.76 -14.94
C ALA A 320 -20.22 27.85 -15.97
N GLU A 321 -21.42 28.37 -15.79
CA GLU A 321 -21.99 29.37 -16.67
C GLU A 321 -21.32 30.75 -16.48
N ALA A 322 -21.12 31.14 -15.22
CA ALA A 322 -20.37 32.37 -14.92
C ALA A 322 -18.92 32.27 -15.40
N ALA A 323 -18.28 31.14 -15.24
CA ALA A 323 -16.93 30.88 -15.74
C ALA A 323 -16.87 31.00 -17.27
N ARG A 324 -17.86 30.48 -17.99
CA ARG A 324 -18.00 30.57 -19.45
C ARG A 324 -18.13 32.04 -19.89
N LEU A 325 -18.97 32.80 -19.21
CA LEU A 325 -19.17 34.23 -19.48
C LEU A 325 -17.89 35.06 -19.20
N ALA A 326 -17.08 34.63 -18.24
CA ALA A 326 -15.78 35.22 -17.96
C ALA A 326 -14.64 34.75 -18.90
N GLY A 327 -14.98 34.00 -19.97
CA GLY A 327 -14.02 33.56 -20.99
C GLY A 327 -13.25 32.31 -20.67
N VAL A 328 -13.62 31.55 -19.62
CA VAL A 328 -13.01 30.25 -19.32
C VAL A 328 -13.47 29.23 -20.37
N PRO A 329 -12.52 28.49 -21.02
CA PRO A 329 -12.86 27.46 -22.02
C PRO A 329 -13.34 26.18 -21.37
N VAL A 330 -14.58 26.18 -20.81
CA VAL A 330 -15.15 25.10 -19.97
C VAL A 330 -15.02 23.74 -20.62
N GLN A 331 -15.39 23.60 -21.91
CA GLN A 331 -15.33 22.35 -22.63
C GLN A 331 -13.91 21.79 -22.72
N ARG A 332 -12.91 22.63 -23.01
CA ARG A 332 -11.50 22.20 -23.10
C ARG A 332 -10.97 21.77 -21.73
N VAL A 333 -11.34 22.48 -20.68
CA VAL A 333 -10.92 22.13 -19.30
C VAL A 333 -11.53 20.80 -18.87
N GLN A 334 -12.83 20.58 -19.12
CA GLN A 334 -13.48 19.30 -18.84
C GLN A 334 -12.79 18.14 -19.59
N LEU A 335 -12.54 18.32 -20.89
CA LEU A 335 -11.83 17.33 -21.72
C LEU A 335 -10.45 16.98 -21.12
N ILE A 336 -9.65 17.98 -20.75
CA ILE A 336 -8.33 17.79 -20.13
C ILE A 336 -8.46 17.03 -18.80
N VAL A 337 -9.41 17.39 -17.96
CA VAL A 337 -9.60 16.80 -16.63
C VAL A 337 -9.96 15.33 -16.71
N TYR A 338 -10.91 14.94 -17.58
CA TYR A 338 -11.26 13.53 -17.77
C TYR A 338 -10.13 12.72 -18.43
N THR A 339 -9.42 13.32 -19.40
CA THR A 339 -8.26 12.68 -20.02
C THR A 339 -7.17 12.41 -19.00
N LEU A 340 -6.84 13.40 -18.13
CA LEU A 340 -5.87 13.23 -17.06
C LEU A 340 -6.33 12.17 -16.04
N CYS A 341 -7.63 12.13 -15.72
CA CYS A 341 -8.19 11.11 -14.84
C CYS A 341 -7.98 9.71 -15.44
N GLY A 342 -8.29 9.53 -16.73
CA GLY A 342 -8.05 8.27 -17.43
C GLY A 342 -6.57 7.88 -17.51
N LEU A 343 -5.66 8.82 -17.78
CA LEU A 343 -4.21 8.56 -17.78
C LEU A 343 -3.70 8.11 -16.40
N LEU A 344 -4.15 8.76 -15.33
CA LEU A 344 -3.78 8.39 -13.96
C LEU A 344 -4.39 7.05 -13.53
N ALA A 345 -5.61 6.74 -13.97
CA ALA A 345 -6.21 5.41 -13.79
C ALA A 345 -5.42 4.34 -14.54
N GLY A 346 -5.00 4.63 -15.77
CA GLY A 346 -4.12 3.77 -16.55
C GLY A 346 -2.77 3.52 -15.87
N LEU A 347 -2.14 4.57 -15.34
CA LEU A 347 -0.90 4.45 -14.57
C LEU A 347 -1.10 3.60 -13.30
N GLY A 348 -2.21 3.78 -12.58
CA GLY A 348 -2.59 2.93 -11.46
C GLY A 348 -2.72 1.46 -11.86
N GLY A 349 -3.29 1.18 -13.03
CA GLY A 349 -3.41 -0.17 -13.58
C GLY A 349 -2.05 -0.81 -13.91
N VAL A 350 -1.12 -0.06 -14.49
CA VAL A 350 0.25 -0.53 -14.75
C VAL A 350 0.98 -0.83 -13.43
N ILE A 351 0.85 0.05 -12.42
CA ILE A 351 1.44 -0.19 -11.10
C ILE A 351 0.84 -1.44 -10.45
N MET A 352 -0.47 -1.64 -10.57
CA MET A 352 -1.17 -2.82 -10.03
C MET A 352 -0.69 -4.10 -10.71
N ALA A 353 -0.60 -4.11 -12.04
CA ALA A 353 -0.05 -5.23 -12.81
C ALA A 353 1.43 -5.52 -12.46
N SER A 354 2.24 -4.47 -12.32
CA SER A 354 3.63 -4.56 -11.88
C SER A 354 3.74 -5.17 -10.46
N LYS A 355 2.89 -4.74 -9.54
CA LYS A 355 2.87 -5.23 -8.16
C LYS A 355 2.55 -6.73 -8.06
N HIS A 356 1.61 -7.20 -8.86
CA HIS A 356 1.17 -8.59 -8.85
C HIS A 356 1.90 -9.47 -9.89
N LYS A 357 2.80 -8.87 -10.70
CA LYS A 357 3.48 -9.52 -11.82
C LYS A 357 2.51 -10.24 -12.75
N GLY A 358 1.42 -9.56 -13.07
CA GLY A 358 0.34 -10.10 -13.88
C GLY A 358 -0.97 -9.33 -13.70
N VAL A 359 -2.03 -9.89 -14.25
CA VAL A 359 -3.38 -9.34 -14.11
C VAL A 359 -4.40 -10.42 -13.79
N GLU A 360 -5.31 -10.09 -12.87
CA GLU A 360 -6.52 -10.86 -12.62
C GLU A 360 -7.72 -10.13 -13.25
N PRO A 361 -8.75 -10.88 -13.73
CA PRO A 361 -9.89 -10.30 -14.44
C PRO A 361 -10.64 -9.21 -13.66
N ASN A 362 -10.62 -9.28 -12.34
CA ASN A 362 -11.34 -8.37 -11.45
C ASN A 362 -10.51 -7.21 -10.91
N PHE A 363 -9.30 -6.96 -11.42
CA PHE A 363 -8.51 -5.81 -10.98
C PHE A 363 -9.30 -4.51 -11.09
N GLY A 364 -9.21 -3.69 -10.05
CA GLY A 364 -9.90 -2.41 -9.95
C GLY A 364 -11.41 -2.51 -9.67
N PHE A 365 -11.97 -3.69 -9.36
CA PHE A 365 -13.38 -3.80 -9.00
C PHE A 365 -13.67 -3.06 -7.69
N MET A 366 -14.65 -2.13 -7.74
CA MET A 366 -15.04 -1.23 -6.65
C MET A 366 -13.95 -0.24 -6.18
N ASP A 367 -12.81 -0.15 -6.87
CA ASP A 367 -11.77 0.84 -6.53
C ASP A 367 -12.23 2.27 -6.82
N GLU A 368 -13.15 2.50 -7.76
CA GLU A 368 -13.79 3.79 -8.00
C GLU A 368 -14.43 4.36 -6.73
N LEU A 369 -15.09 3.53 -5.94
CA LEU A 369 -15.73 3.96 -4.69
C LEU A 369 -14.68 4.32 -3.64
N THR A 370 -13.58 3.55 -3.57
CA THR A 370 -12.46 3.83 -2.66
C THR A 370 -11.76 5.14 -3.03
N VAL A 371 -11.58 5.40 -4.33
CA VAL A 371 -11.00 6.64 -4.86
C VAL A 371 -11.89 7.84 -4.52
N ILE A 372 -13.21 7.75 -4.77
CA ILE A 372 -14.17 8.80 -4.42
C ILE A 372 -14.15 9.04 -2.90
N ALA A 373 -14.15 7.96 -2.11
CA ALA A 373 -14.06 8.05 -0.65
C ALA A 373 -12.82 8.84 -0.19
N ALA A 374 -11.65 8.53 -0.74
CA ALA A 374 -10.41 9.24 -0.43
C ALA A 374 -10.52 10.74 -0.73
N VAL A 375 -11.11 11.11 -1.87
CA VAL A 375 -11.29 12.51 -2.29
C VAL A 375 -12.27 13.24 -1.37
N VAL A 376 -13.40 12.62 -1.02
CA VAL A 376 -14.46 13.23 -0.18
C VAL A 376 -14.01 13.31 1.28
N VAL A 377 -13.47 12.22 1.85
CA VAL A 377 -12.87 12.21 3.18
C VAL A 377 -11.74 13.23 3.26
N GLY A 378 -11.00 13.43 2.15
CA GLY A 378 -10.00 14.47 1.96
C GLY A 378 -10.53 15.91 1.93
N GLY A 379 -11.87 16.10 2.04
CA GLY A 379 -12.53 17.41 2.15
C GLY A 379 -12.81 18.09 0.81
N THR A 380 -12.76 17.35 -0.30
CA THR A 380 -13.23 17.85 -1.61
C THR A 380 -14.75 17.74 -1.69
N SER A 381 -15.39 18.82 -2.10
CA SER A 381 -16.85 18.90 -2.19
C SER A 381 -17.39 18.20 -3.43
N LEU A 382 -18.35 17.29 -3.24
CA LEU A 382 -19.10 16.67 -4.36
C LEU A 382 -19.94 17.67 -5.17
N MET A 383 -20.26 18.84 -4.60
CA MET A 383 -20.94 19.92 -5.33
C MET A 383 -20.02 20.72 -6.24
N GLY A 384 -18.70 20.46 -6.20
CA GLY A 384 -17.69 21.19 -6.97
C GLY A 384 -17.17 22.45 -6.31
N GLY A 385 -16.21 23.10 -6.96
CA GLY A 385 -15.66 24.41 -6.59
C GLY A 385 -14.74 24.43 -5.38
N GLN A 386 -14.67 23.37 -4.59
CA GLN A 386 -13.90 23.32 -3.36
C GLN A 386 -13.17 21.98 -3.22
N GLY A 387 -11.93 22.02 -2.79
CA GLY A 387 -11.08 20.84 -2.56
C GLY A 387 -9.60 21.18 -2.62
N LYS A 388 -8.77 20.31 -2.07
CA LYS A 388 -7.31 20.44 -2.09
C LYS A 388 -6.69 19.09 -2.42
N VAL A 389 -5.74 19.04 -3.35
CA VAL A 389 -5.01 17.82 -3.71
C VAL A 389 -4.33 17.19 -2.49
N LEU A 390 -3.69 18.00 -1.63
CA LEU A 390 -3.08 17.49 -0.39
C LEU A 390 -4.12 16.94 0.62
N GLY A 391 -5.33 17.52 0.62
CA GLY A 391 -6.44 16.95 1.40
C GLY A 391 -6.80 15.56 0.93
N THR A 392 -6.87 15.33 -0.37
CA THR A 392 -7.11 14.00 -0.96
C THR A 392 -6.03 12.98 -0.55
N LEU A 393 -4.76 13.39 -0.49
CA LEU A 393 -3.69 12.53 -0.01
C LEU A 393 -3.94 12.07 1.45
N ILE A 394 -4.30 13.01 2.33
CA ILE A 394 -4.65 12.70 3.72
C ILE A 394 -5.87 11.77 3.77
N GLY A 395 -6.90 12.03 2.97
CA GLY A 395 -8.06 11.16 2.86
C GLY A 395 -7.72 9.74 2.40
N ALA A 396 -6.84 9.62 1.41
CA ALA A 396 -6.33 8.31 0.96
C ALA A 396 -5.61 7.57 2.11
N PHE A 397 -4.75 8.24 2.87
CA PHE A 397 -4.10 7.64 4.03
C PHE A 397 -5.10 7.27 5.15
N ILE A 398 -6.16 8.06 5.39
CA ILE A 398 -7.22 7.68 6.34
C ILE A 398 -7.85 6.34 5.92
N ILE A 399 -8.22 6.19 4.66
CA ILE A 399 -8.79 4.95 4.12
C ILE A 399 -7.79 3.78 4.28
N ALA A 400 -6.51 4.02 3.96
CA ALA A 400 -5.47 3.01 4.09
C ALA A 400 -5.25 2.55 5.53
N VAL A 401 -5.20 3.49 6.48
CA VAL A 401 -5.03 3.22 7.91
C VAL A 401 -6.21 2.41 8.45
N ILE A 402 -7.46 2.76 8.07
CA ILE A 402 -8.64 2.00 8.47
C ILE A 402 -8.56 0.56 7.94
N ARG A 403 -8.28 0.39 6.63
CA ARG A 403 -8.19 -0.94 6.01
C ARG A 403 -7.05 -1.78 6.61
N ASN A 404 -5.87 -1.21 6.73
CA ASN A 404 -4.71 -1.90 7.31
C ASN A 404 -4.93 -2.22 8.80
N GLY A 405 -5.45 -1.25 9.56
CA GLY A 405 -5.77 -1.46 10.98
C GLY A 405 -6.78 -2.58 11.20
N MET A 406 -7.86 -2.63 10.40
CA MET A 406 -8.82 -3.73 10.45
C MET A 406 -8.18 -5.08 10.09
N ASN A 407 -7.28 -5.12 9.10
CA ASN A 407 -6.52 -6.34 8.76
C ASN A 407 -5.65 -6.81 9.93
N GLN A 408 -4.95 -5.88 10.59
CA GLN A 408 -4.07 -6.18 11.72
C GLN A 408 -4.84 -6.75 12.94
N VAL A 409 -6.06 -6.28 13.15
CA VAL A 409 -6.96 -6.80 14.23
C VAL A 409 -7.74 -8.04 13.80
N GLY A 410 -7.51 -8.57 12.59
CA GLY A 410 -8.14 -9.80 12.12
C GLY A 410 -9.59 -9.67 11.68
N VAL A 411 -10.06 -8.46 11.33
CA VAL A 411 -11.42 -8.26 10.80
C VAL A 411 -11.52 -8.87 9.39
N PRO A 412 -12.47 -9.78 9.13
CA PRO A 412 -12.66 -10.38 7.81
C PRO A 412 -13.00 -9.35 6.72
N PRO A 413 -12.74 -9.63 5.41
CA PRO A 413 -12.97 -8.67 4.32
C PRO A 413 -14.41 -8.14 4.20
N ASN A 414 -15.41 -8.99 4.42
CA ASN A 414 -16.83 -8.60 4.26
C ASN A 414 -17.27 -7.50 5.24
N PRO A 415 -17.04 -7.60 6.57
CA PRO A 415 -17.28 -6.49 7.49
C PRO A 415 -16.48 -5.23 7.16
N GLN A 416 -15.27 -5.35 6.59
CA GLN A 416 -14.49 -4.17 6.18
C GLN A 416 -15.23 -3.36 5.11
N MET A 417 -15.90 -4.01 4.16
CA MET A 417 -16.71 -3.32 3.15
C MET A 417 -17.85 -2.51 3.79
N MET A 418 -18.50 -3.05 4.83
CA MET A 418 -19.56 -2.33 5.56
C MET A 418 -19.00 -1.09 6.29
N VAL A 419 -17.85 -1.23 6.94
CA VAL A 419 -17.16 -0.11 7.61
C VAL A 419 -16.78 0.97 6.59
N MET A 420 -16.24 0.58 5.44
CA MET A 420 -15.88 1.52 4.37
C MET A 420 -17.11 2.28 3.85
N GLY A 421 -18.22 1.59 3.63
CA GLY A 421 -19.49 2.23 3.25
C GLY A 421 -19.97 3.25 4.31
N ALA A 422 -19.89 2.88 5.59
CA ALA A 422 -20.24 3.78 6.69
C ALA A 422 -19.31 5.02 6.76
N VAL A 423 -18.01 4.83 6.54
CA VAL A 423 -17.03 5.94 6.51
C VAL A 423 -17.35 6.92 5.38
N ILE A 424 -17.68 6.42 4.18
CA ILE A 424 -18.07 7.26 3.05
C ILE A 424 -19.32 8.07 3.40
N LEU A 425 -20.36 7.41 3.91
CA LEU A 425 -21.61 8.06 4.27
C LEU A 425 -21.39 9.14 5.33
N LEU A 426 -20.64 8.84 6.39
CA LEU A 426 -20.32 9.78 7.46
C LEU A 426 -19.52 10.98 6.94
N ALA A 427 -18.55 10.76 6.05
CA ALA A 427 -17.78 11.86 5.44
C ALA A 427 -18.68 12.81 4.67
N VAL A 428 -19.61 12.28 3.85
CA VAL A 428 -20.57 13.09 3.09
C VAL A 428 -21.54 13.83 4.02
N LEU A 429 -22.04 13.18 5.06
CA LEU A 429 -22.94 13.81 6.05
C LEU A 429 -22.24 14.97 6.78
N ILE A 430 -20.98 14.76 7.21
CA ILE A 430 -20.19 15.82 7.86
C ILE A 430 -19.98 17.00 6.90
N ASP A 431 -19.68 16.75 5.62
CA ASP A 431 -19.53 17.82 4.60
C ASP A 431 -20.82 18.62 4.43
N GLN A 432 -21.99 17.95 4.37
CA GLN A 432 -23.29 18.63 4.24
C GLN A 432 -23.65 19.48 5.47
N ILE A 433 -23.43 18.97 6.68
CA ILE A 433 -23.65 19.70 7.92
C ILE A 433 -22.71 20.90 8.01
N ARG A 434 -21.44 20.74 7.66
CA ARG A 434 -20.44 21.81 7.72
C ARG A 434 -20.74 22.96 6.77
N LYS A 435 -21.35 22.68 5.62
CA LYS A 435 -21.77 23.69 4.63
C LYS A 435 -23.08 24.40 5.01
N GLY A 436 -23.71 23.98 6.08
CA GLY A 436 -25.00 24.57 6.52
C GLY A 436 -26.18 24.21 5.61
N ASN A 437 -26.02 23.23 4.70
CA ASN A 437 -27.09 22.77 3.81
C ASN A 437 -28.16 21.97 4.58
N VAL A 438 -27.82 21.45 5.77
CA VAL A 438 -28.73 20.70 6.65
C VAL A 438 -28.64 21.30 8.05
N SER A 439 -29.75 21.85 8.52
CA SER A 439 -29.90 22.28 9.91
C SER A 439 -30.41 21.12 10.77
N MET A 440 -29.99 21.07 12.03
CA MET A 440 -30.60 20.15 13.00
C MET A 440 -32.13 20.36 13.18
N ARG A 441 -32.63 21.54 12.76
CA ARG A 441 -34.08 21.82 12.70
C ARG A 441 -34.74 21.07 11.56
N ASP A 442 -34.11 20.99 10.40
CA ASP A 442 -34.63 20.30 9.20
C ASP A 442 -34.75 18.80 9.46
N ILE A 443 -33.73 18.22 10.13
CA ILE A 443 -33.77 16.80 10.55
C ILE A 443 -34.92 16.54 11.48
N ARG A 444 -35.15 17.43 12.47
CA ARG A 444 -36.28 17.28 13.41
C ARG A 444 -37.66 17.47 12.76
N GLN A 445 -37.76 18.27 11.71
CA GLN A 445 -39.02 18.44 10.97
C GLN A 445 -39.38 17.21 10.15
N THR A 446 -38.39 16.54 9.54
CA THR A 446 -38.61 15.31 8.74
C THR A 446 -39.13 14.15 9.58
N PHE A 447 -38.85 14.11 10.88
CA PHE A 447 -39.39 13.09 11.81
C PHE A 447 -40.68 13.52 12.50
N ARG A 448 -41.21 14.74 12.24
CA ARG A 448 -42.45 15.25 12.80
C ARG A 448 -43.62 15.32 11.81
N SER A 449 -43.31 15.13 10.52
CA SER A 449 -44.27 14.95 9.44
C SER A 449 -44.52 13.45 9.20
#